data_2e27377a8d1232d25840d10a26b594be
#
_entry.id   2e27377a8d1232d25840d10a26b594be
#
_cell.length_a   1.000
_cell.length_b   1.000
_cell.length_c   1.000
_cell.angle_alpha   90.00
_cell.angle_beta   90.00
_cell.angle_gamma   90.00
#
_symmetry.space_group_name_H-M   'P 1'
#
loop_
_entity.id
_entity.type
_entity.pdbx_description
1 polymer ?
#
loop_
_entity_poly.entity_id
_entity_poly.type
_entity_poly.pdbx_seq_one_letter_code
_entity_poly.pdbx_strand_id
1 'polypeptide(L)'
;MSLKSCLSISAGAIMMLAAVPAFAVTTWPSASLLASGTADSCAAASAAAQEGGRVTDAALANCSLAVKYAIQDGARAEVLSNRSVLHYARGEYDAALADNTAALKINDRMAEAIVNRGSIYLVQHRPQAAAANFDRALMFTPAHPEKVYFNRALAREDMGDLNGAYADYAQAAKLAPQWDQPRHEMTRFTIMRQKPTS
;
A
#
# COMPACT_ATOMS: atom_id res chain seq x y z
N MET A 1 -28.83 -80.35 45.62
CA MET A 1 -28.46 -80.01 47.01
C MET A 1 -27.41 -78.93 46.89
N SER A 2 -27.85 -77.73 47.19
CA SER A 2 -27.49 -76.97 48.38
C SER A 2 -26.07 -76.41 48.27
N LEU A 3 -25.84 -75.18 48.29
CA LEU A 3 -26.15 -74.00 48.99
C LEU A 3 -24.86 -73.20 49.19
N LYS A 4 -24.97 -71.92 48.95
CA LYS A 4 -24.40 -70.85 49.77
C LYS A 4 -22.87 -70.73 49.78
N SER A 5 -22.32 -69.69 49.68
CA SER A 5 -22.47 -68.25 50.02
C SER A 5 -21.06 -67.69 49.91
N CYS A 6 -20.74 -66.59 49.76
CA CYS A 6 -20.97 -65.34 50.41
C CYS A 6 -20.17 -64.29 49.71
N LEU A 7 -20.78 -63.21 49.59
CA LEU A 7 -20.16 -61.93 49.28
C LEU A 7 -18.96 -61.60 50.16
N SER A 8 -17.92 -61.04 49.59
CA SER A 8 -17.18 -60.03 50.30
C SER A 8 -16.95 -58.88 49.32
N ILE A 9 -17.68 -57.83 49.56
CA ILE A 9 -17.48 -56.49 48.97
C ILE A 9 -16.25 -55.96 49.70
N SER A 10 -15.18 -55.79 49.00
CA SER A 10 -14.12 -54.89 49.48
C SER A 10 -14.08 -53.63 48.67
N ALA A 11 -14.19 -52.57 49.43
CA ALA A 11 -14.34 -51.19 49.07
C ALA A 11 -13.20 -50.62 48.20
N GLY A 12 -13.58 -49.67 47.38
CA GLY A 12 -12.74 -48.50 47.15
C GLY A 12 -11.77 -48.58 46.01
N ALA A 13 -12.25 -48.54 44.78
CA ALA A 13 -11.51 -47.85 43.73
C ALA A 13 -12.29 -46.61 43.39
N ILE A 14 -11.95 -45.53 44.09
CA ILE A 14 -12.30 -44.18 43.68
C ILE A 14 -11.58 -43.97 42.35
N MET A 15 -12.30 -44.11 41.26
CA MET A 15 -11.84 -43.60 39.99
C MET A 15 -11.72 -42.08 40.14
N MET A 16 -10.50 -41.62 40.39
CA MET A 16 -10.18 -40.22 40.09
C MET A 16 -10.45 -40.00 38.61
N LEU A 17 -11.53 -39.27 38.31
CA LEU A 17 -11.67 -38.63 37.04
C LEU A 17 -10.44 -37.69 36.92
N ALA A 18 -9.43 -38.11 36.18
CA ALA A 18 -8.40 -37.21 35.72
C ALA A 18 -9.14 -36.13 34.96
N ALA A 19 -9.13 -34.90 35.50
CA ALA A 19 -9.58 -33.73 34.80
C ALA A 19 -8.79 -33.65 33.48
N VAL A 20 -9.46 -33.93 32.39
CA VAL A 20 -8.92 -33.65 31.05
C VAL A 20 -8.55 -32.18 31.08
N PRO A 21 -7.27 -31.79 30.87
CA PRO A 21 -6.95 -30.38 30.80
C PRO A 21 -7.85 -29.78 29.71
N ALA A 22 -8.62 -28.76 30.07
CA ALA A 22 -9.37 -28.00 29.11
C ALA A 22 -8.34 -27.57 28.06
N PHE A 23 -8.35 -28.21 26.91
CA PHE A 23 -7.63 -27.69 25.76
C PHE A 23 -8.09 -26.24 25.65
N ALA A 24 -7.17 -25.34 25.90
CA ALA A 24 -7.41 -23.93 25.60
C ALA A 24 -7.94 -23.93 24.16
N VAL A 25 -9.23 -23.64 24.02
CA VAL A 25 -9.82 -23.38 22.72
C VAL A 25 -9.04 -22.19 22.25
N THR A 26 -8.02 -22.43 21.43
CA THR A 26 -7.33 -21.37 20.71
C THR A 26 -8.41 -20.74 19.85
N THR A 27 -9.02 -19.70 20.39
CA THR A 27 -9.97 -18.90 19.64
C THR A 27 -9.19 -18.38 18.43
N TRP A 28 -9.46 -18.94 17.28
CA TRP A 28 -8.95 -18.40 16.04
C TRP A 28 -9.36 -16.93 16.00
N PRO A 29 -8.43 -16.00 15.76
CA PRO A 29 -8.79 -14.61 15.70
C PRO A 29 -9.94 -14.46 14.70
N SER A 30 -10.95 -13.67 15.07
CA SER A 30 -12.08 -13.41 14.19
C SER A 30 -11.57 -12.86 12.85
N ALA A 31 -12.29 -13.11 11.75
CA ALA A 31 -11.92 -12.61 10.44
C ALA A 31 -11.69 -11.08 10.45
N SER A 32 -12.40 -10.35 11.31
CA SER A 32 -12.22 -8.90 11.48
C SER A 32 -10.89 -8.53 12.17
N LEU A 33 -10.45 -9.30 13.18
CA LEU A 33 -9.13 -9.08 13.82
C LEU A 33 -7.98 -9.43 12.88
N LEU A 34 -8.12 -10.50 12.09
CA LEU A 34 -7.15 -10.84 11.05
C LEU A 34 -7.11 -9.77 9.97
N ALA A 35 -8.27 -9.23 9.56
CA ALA A 35 -8.35 -8.20 8.55
C ALA A 35 -7.68 -6.89 9.01
N SER A 36 -7.93 -6.43 10.25
CA SER A 36 -7.30 -5.21 10.77
C SER A 36 -5.79 -5.38 10.91
N GLY A 37 -5.31 -6.44 11.56
CA GLY A 37 -3.88 -6.66 11.76
C GLY A 37 -3.09 -6.83 10.45
N THR A 38 -3.67 -7.46 9.43
CA THR A 38 -3.04 -7.56 8.10
C THR A 38 -3.10 -6.26 7.31
N ALA A 39 -4.17 -5.46 7.46
CA ALA A 39 -4.28 -4.14 6.85
C ALA A 39 -3.25 -3.15 7.42
N ASP A 40 -3.10 -3.11 8.75
CA ASP A 40 -2.11 -2.28 9.43
C ASP A 40 -0.67 -2.67 9.03
N SER A 41 -0.40 -3.98 8.96
CA SER A 41 0.89 -4.51 8.49
C SER A 41 1.15 -4.14 7.02
N CYS A 42 0.13 -4.18 6.17
CA CYS A 42 0.21 -3.77 4.78
C CYS A 42 0.50 -2.27 4.64
N ALA A 43 -0.20 -1.42 5.41
CA ALA A 43 0.02 0.01 5.42
C ALA A 43 1.44 0.38 5.89
N ALA A 44 1.92 -0.24 6.97
CA ALA A 44 3.27 -0.05 7.47
C ALA A 44 4.34 -0.45 6.44
N ALA A 45 4.15 -1.58 5.76
CA ALA A 45 5.05 -2.04 4.71
C ALA A 45 5.05 -1.08 3.50
N SER A 46 3.87 -0.55 3.12
CA SER A 46 3.74 0.46 2.06
C SER A 46 4.49 1.74 2.41
N ALA A 47 4.33 2.26 3.63
CA ALA A 47 5.05 3.44 4.10
C ALA A 47 6.57 3.22 4.06
N ALA A 48 7.06 2.09 4.58
CA ALA A 48 8.48 1.74 4.54
C ALA A 48 9.01 1.64 3.10
N ALA A 49 8.24 1.07 2.16
CA ALA A 49 8.64 0.98 0.76
C ALA A 49 8.75 2.35 0.07
N GLN A 50 7.92 3.32 0.44
CA GLN A 50 8.00 4.70 -0.06
C GLN A 50 9.27 5.42 0.41
N GLU A 51 9.83 5.01 1.55
CA GLU A 51 11.10 5.49 2.12
C GLU A 51 12.33 4.70 1.61
N GLY A 52 12.14 3.81 0.64
CA GLY A 52 13.21 2.98 0.08
C GLY A 52 13.46 1.68 0.85
N GLY A 53 12.57 1.31 1.76
CA GLY A 53 12.62 0.05 2.49
C GLY A 53 12.43 -1.17 1.59
N ARG A 54 13.04 -2.29 2.00
CA ARG A 54 12.94 -3.55 1.24
C ARG A 54 11.55 -4.17 1.36
N VAL A 55 10.93 -4.48 0.24
CA VAL A 55 9.67 -5.22 0.18
C VAL A 55 9.93 -6.72 0.26
N THR A 56 9.35 -7.39 1.27
CA THR A 56 9.44 -8.83 1.47
C THR A 56 8.21 -9.56 0.90
N ASP A 57 8.35 -10.85 0.60
CA ASP A 57 7.20 -11.67 0.18
C ASP A 57 6.13 -11.77 1.29
N ALA A 58 6.56 -11.76 2.56
CA ALA A 58 5.65 -11.73 3.70
C ALA A 58 4.80 -10.44 3.72
N ALA A 59 5.37 -9.29 3.38
CA ALA A 59 4.62 -8.03 3.29
C ALA A 59 3.54 -8.10 2.21
N LEU A 60 3.87 -8.61 1.01
CA LEU A 60 2.89 -8.81 -0.07
C LEU A 60 1.82 -9.85 0.30
N ALA A 61 2.21 -10.94 0.97
CA ALA A 61 1.25 -11.93 1.44
C ALA A 61 0.27 -11.33 2.46
N ASN A 62 0.74 -10.51 3.40
CA ASN A 62 -0.11 -9.81 4.36
C ASN A 62 -1.09 -8.85 3.67
N CYS A 63 -0.63 -8.07 2.68
CA CYS A 63 -1.52 -7.23 1.89
C CYS A 63 -2.56 -8.07 1.13
N SER A 64 -2.18 -9.22 0.59
CA SER A 64 -3.11 -10.10 -0.14
C SER A 64 -4.16 -10.71 0.79
N LEU A 65 -3.79 -11.08 2.01
CA LEU A 65 -4.74 -11.49 3.03
C LEU A 65 -5.67 -10.35 3.44
N ALA A 66 -5.12 -9.13 3.62
CA ALA A 66 -5.92 -7.96 3.94
C ALA A 66 -6.96 -7.66 2.84
N VAL A 67 -6.60 -7.72 1.57
CA VAL A 67 -7.55 -7.58 0.44
C VAL A 67 -8.64 -8.64 0.48
N LYS A 68 -8.25 -9.91 0.76
CA LYS A 68 -9.18 -11.04 0.83
C LYS A 68 -10.22 -10.89 1.94
N TYR A 69 -9.79 -10.38 3.10
CA TYR A 69 -10.63 -10.30 4.29
C TYR A 69 -11.22 -8.90 4.54
N ALA A 70 -10.91 -7.91 3.70
CA ALA A 70 -11.52 -6.59 3.80
C ALA A 70 -13.04 -6.68 3.59
N ILE A 71 -13.80 -6.36 4.63
CA ILE A 71 -15.27 -6.47 4.64
C ILE A 71 -15.89 -5.22 4.00
N GLN A 72 -15.25 -4.04 4.19
CA GLN A 72 -15.72 -2.76 3.68
C GLN A 72 -14.97 -2.39 2.40
N ASP A 73 -15.69 -1.87 1.41
CA ASP A 73 -15.11 -1.46 0.13
C ASP A 73 -14.05 -0.38 0.30
N GLY A 74 -14.26 0.60 1.19
CA GLY A 74 -13.27 1.63 1.48
C GLY A 74 -11.95 1.05 1.98
N ALA A 75 -11.99 0.17 2.97
CA ALA A 75 -10.80 -0.52 3.49
C ALA A 75 -10.11 -1.37 2.42
N ARG A 76 -10.91 -2.03 1.56
CA ARG A 76 -10.36 -2.79 0.43
C ARG A 76 -9.63 -1.90 -0.57
N ALA A 77 -10.17 -0.72 -0.88
CA ALA A 77 -9.53 0.24 -1.77
C ALA A 77 -8.20 0.73 -1.22
N GLU A 78 -8.13 1.04 0.07
CA GLU A 78 -6.89 1.45 0.75
C GLU A 78 -5.83 0.34 0.71
N VAL A 79 -6.19 -0.89 1.05
CA VAL A 79 -5.26 -2.02 1.03
C VAL A 79 -4.77 -2.32 -0.38
N LEU A 80 -5.63 -2.23 -1.40
CA LEU A 80 -5.22 -2.36 -2.80
C LEU A 80 -4.21 -1.27 -3.18
N SER A 81 -4.46 -0.02 -2.81
CA SER A 81 -3.52 1.07 -3.06
C SER A 81 -2.18 0.84 -2.35
N ASN A 82 -2.19 0.38 -1.11
CA ASN A 82 -0.98 0.03 -0.36
C ASN A 82 -0.22 -1.13 -1.01
N ARG A 83 -0.91 -2.19 -1.46
CA ARG A 83 -0.28 -3.31 -2.14
C ARG A 83 0.32 -2.90 -3.48
N SER A 84 -0.30 -1.96 -4.18
CA SER A 84 0.25 -1.42 -5.41
C SER A 84 1.61 -0.74 -5.20
N VAL A 85 1.82 -0.06 -4.07
CA VAL A 85 3.12 0.53 -3.72
C VAL A 85 4.19 -0.55 -3.54
N LEU A 86 3.85 -1.68 -2.92
CA LEU A 86 4.78 -2.79 -2.77
C LEU A 86 5.15 -3.42 -4.13
N HIS A 87 4.16 -3.64 -5.00
CA HIS A 87 4.41 -4.12 -6.36
C HIS A 87 5.27 -3.12 -7.14
N TYR A 88 4.98 -1.81 -7.05
CA TYR A 88 5.79 -0.77 -7.69
C TYR A 88 7.24 -0.82 -7.21
N ALA A 89 7.49 -0.89 -5.91
CA ALA A 89 8.83 -0.94 -5.33
C ALA A 89 9.62 -2.21 -5.74
N ARG A 90 8.91 -3.28 -6.14
CA ARG A 90 9.51 -4.50 -6.70
C ARG A 90 9.69 -4.46 -8.22
N GLY A 91 9.26 -3.39 -8.89
CA GLY A 91 9.27 -3.29 -10.35
C GLY A 91 8.15 -4.09 -11.04
N GLU A 92 7.18 -4.58 -10.29
CA GLU A 92 6.03 -5.36 -10.78
C GLU A 92 4.90 -4.38 -11.24
N TYR A 93 5.20 -3.55 -12.24
CA TYR A 93 4.36 -2.40 -12.61
C TYR A 93 2.96 -2.77 -13.08
N ASP A 94 2.78 -3.90 -13.76
CA ASP A 94 1.46 -4.35 -14.23
C ASP A 94 0.57 -4.77 -13.05
N ALA A 95 1.13 -5.44 -12.05
CA ALA A 95 0.42 -5.79 -10.82
C ALA A 95 0.05 -4.53 -10.02
N ALA A 96 0.98 -3.58 -9.91
CA ALA A 96 0.73 -2.29 -9.28
C ALA A 96 -0.39 -1.51 -9.98
N LEU A 97 -0.40 -1.49 -11.30
CA LEU A 97 -1.43 -0.83 -12.10
C LEU A 97 -2.80 -1.49 -11.93
N ALA A 98 -2.84 -2.83 -11.88
CA ALA A 98 -4.07 -3.59 -11.65
C ALA A 98 -4.68 -3.27 -10.28
N ASP A 99 -3.87 -3.25 -9.23
CA ASP A 99 -4.31 -2.92 -7.87
C ASP A 99 -4.84 -1.48 -7.77
N ASN A 100 -4.12 -0.49 -8.28
CA ASN A 100 -4.60 0.90 -8.29
C ASN A 100 -5.87 1.07 -9.11
N THR A 101 -5.99 0.36 -10.22
CA THR A 101 -7.21 0.40 -11.04
C THR A 101 -8.38 -0.21 -10.29
N ALA A 102 -8.17 -1.30 -9.55
CA ALA A 102 -9.19 -1.91 -8.70
C ALA A 102 -9.58 -0.98 -7.53
N ALA A 103 -8.62 -0.34 -6.87
CA ALA A 103 -8.89 0.66 -5.83
C ALA A 103 -9.75 1.82 -6.36
N LEU A 104 -9.41 2.35 -7.53
CA LEU A 104 -10.11 3.47 -8.16
C LEU A 104 -11.48 3.10 -8.75
N LYS A 105 -11.77 1.81 -8.97
CA LYS A 105 -13.14 1.35 -9.26
C LYS A 105 -14.04 1.41 -8.03
N ILE A 106 -13.47 1.26 -6.84
CA ILE A 106 -14.22 1.32 -5.58
C ILE A 106 -14.36 2.78 -5.12
N ASN A 107 -13.27 3.55 -5.14
CA ASN A 107 -13.25 4.97 -4.79
C ASN A 107 -12.45 5.75 -5.84
N ASP A 108 -13.14 6.36 -6.78
CA ASP A 108 -12.55 7.06 -7.91
C ASP A 108 -11.92 8.43 -7.55
N ARG A 109 -12.11 8.89 -6.31
CA ARG A 109 -11.57 10.16 -5.77
C ARG A 109 -10.37 9.96 -4.85
N MET A 110 -9.84 8.75 -4.74
CA MET A 110 -8.70 8.41 -3.90
C MET A 110 -7.41 9.02 -4.47
N ALA A 111 -7.02 10.20 -3.95
CA ALA A 111 -5.90 10.98 -4.48
C ALA A 111 -4.60 10.16 -4.54
N GLU A 112 -4.28 9.41 -3.49
CA GLU A 112 -3.07 8.57 -3.40
C GLU A 112 -3.03 7.48 -4.46
N ALA A 113 -4.15 6.80 -4.70
CA ALA A 113 -4.22 5.76 -5.74
C ALA A 113 -4.08 6.37 -7.14
N ILE A 114 -4.60 7.60 -7.36
CA ILE A 114 -4.43 8.33 -8.62
C ILE A 114 -2.96 8.73 -8.79
N VAL A 115 -2.29 9.24 -7.73
CA VAL A 115 -0.85 9.58 -7.75
C VAL A 115 -0.02 8.33 -8.05
N ASN A 116 -0.27 7.22 -7.35
CA ASN A 116 0.45 5.97 -7.55
C ASN A 116 0.32 5.49 -9.02
N ARG A 117 -0.88 5.56 -9.59
CA ARG A 117 -1.12 5.20 -10.99
C ARG A 117 -0.38 6.13 -11.97
N GLY A 118 -0.35 7.42 -11.67
CA GLY A 118 0.46 8.39 -12.42
C GLY A 118 1.95 8.07 -12.40
N SER A 119 2.48 7.73 -11.23
CA SER A 119 3.87 7.34 -11.05
C SER A 119 4.23 6.04 -11.81
N ILE A 120 3.32 5.07 -11.85
CA ILE A 120 3.50 3.85 -12.66
C ILE A 120 3.58 4.20 -14.15
N TYR A 121 2.67 5.05 -14.65
CA TYR A 121 2.71 5.48 -16.05
C TYR A 121 4.00 6.23 -16.40
N LEU A 122 4.51 7.04 -15.46
CA LEU A 122 5.77 7.75 -15.68
C LEU A 122 6.94 6.77 -15.87
N VAL A 123 7.08 5.78 -15.00
CA VAL A 123 8.13 4.75 -15.12
C VAL A 123 7.94 3.88 -16.38
N GLN A 124 6.71 3.70 -16.85
CA GLN A 124 6.43 3.01 -18.11
C GLN A 124 6.62 3.89 -19.35
N HIS A 125 7.20 5.08 -19.23
CA HIS A 125 7.37 6.05 -20.31
C HIS A 125 6.07 6.42 -21.04
N ARG A 126 5.01 6.61 -20.27
CA ARG A 126 3.69 7.04 -20.73
C ARG A 126 3.33 8.41 -20.14
N PRO A 127 4.10 9.46 -20.51
CA PRO A 127 4.05 10.75 -19.81
C PRO A 127 2.69 11.46 -19.92
N GLN A 128 1.97 11.31 -21.04
CA GLN A 128 0.63 11.90 -21.19
C GLN A 128 -0.35 11.32 -20.18
N ALA A 129 -0.35 9.97 -20.00
CA ALA A 129 -1.18 9.30 -19.03
C ALA A 129 -0.76 9.64 -17.58
N ALA A 130 0.55 9.79 -17.33
CA ALA A 130 1.07 10.23 -16.04
C ALA A 130 0.59 11.63 -15.69
N ALA A 131 0.80 12.61 -16.58
CA ALA A 131 0.38 14.00 -16.36
C ALA A 131 -1.12 14.11 -16.10
N ALA A 132 -1.96 13.44 -16.88
CA ALA A 132 -3.41 13.42 -16.68
C ALA A 132 -3.83 12.85 -15.31
N ASN A 133 -3.11 11.83 -14.79
CA ASN A 133 -3.36 11.34 -13.45
C ASN A 133 -2.91 12.33 -12.38
N PHE A 134 -1.78 13.00 -12.53
CA PHE A 134 -1.33 14.02 -11.58
C PHE A 134 -2.26 15.24 -11.59
N ASP A 135 -2.74 15.66 -12.75
CA ASP A 135 -3.79 16.71 -12.85
C ASP A 135 -5.02 16.33 -12.05
N ARG A 136 -5.51 15.11 -12.24
CA ARG A 136 -6.67 14.60 -11.52
C ARG A 136 -6.41 14.49 -10.01
N ALA A 137 -5.23 14.02 -9.59
CA ALA A 137 -4.89 13.89 -8.17
C ALA A 137 -4.92 15.24 -7.45
N LEU A 138 -4.40 16.29 -8.09
CA LEU A 138 -4.38 17.65 -7.53
C LEU A 138 -5.80 18.23 -7.30
N MET A 139 -6.82 17.70 -7.95
CA MET A 139 -8.22 18.08 -7.70
C MET A 139 -8.76 17.51 -6.38
N PHE A 140 -8.12 16.48 -5.81
CA PHE A 140 -8.58 15.75 -4.62
C PHE A 140 -7.68 15.92 -3.40
N THR A 141 -6.85 16.95 -3.37
CA THR A 141 -5.99 17.31 -2.22
C THR A 141 -5.11 16.13 -1.74
N PRO A 142 -4.13 15.70 -2.53
CA PRO A 142 -3.21 14.63 -2.13
C PRO A 142 -2.40 15.05 -0.89
N ALA A 143 -1.99 14.06 -0.07
CA ALA A 143 -1.24 14.30 1.16
C ALA A 143 0.11 15.01 0.92
N HIS A 144 0.72 14.77 -0.23
CA HIS A 144 2.03 15.31 -0.64
C HIS A 144 1.95 16.03 -2.00
N PRO A 145 1.26 17.17 -2.09
CA PRO A 145 1.09 17.89 -3.35
C PRO A 145 2.41 18.30 -3.97
N GLU A 146 3.46 18.59 -3.17
CA GLU A 146 4.79 18.90 -3.64
C GLU A 146 5.39 17.77 -4.49
N LYS A 147 5.19 16.51 -4.09
CA LYS A 147 5.65 15.35 -4.87
C LYS A 147 4.85 15.17 -6.15
N VAL A 148 3.55 15.49 -6.10
CA VAL A 148 2.69 15.40 -7.29
C VAL A 148 3.08 16.42 -8.33
N TYR A 149 3.34 17.69 -7.94
CA TYR A 149 3.87 18.69 -8.84
C TYR A 149 5.22 18.29 -9.43
N PHE A 150 6.12 17.76 -8.61
CA PHE A 150 7.43 17.30 -9.07
C PHE A 150 7.31 16.18 -10.11
N ASN A 151 6.50 15.16 -9.85
CA ASN A 151 6.30 14.05 -10.78
C ASN A 151 5.57 14.49 -12.06
N ARG A 152 4.64 15.48 -11.96
CA ARG A 152 4.01 16.05 -13.15
C ARG A 152 5.01 16.86 -13.98
N ALA A 153 5.94 17.55 -13.33
CA ALA A 153 7.04 18.24 -14.02
C ALA A 153 7.89 17.25 -14.83
N LEU A 154 8.27 16.11 -14.27
CA LEU A 154 8.98 15.05 -14.99
C LEU A 154 8.18 14.56 -16.21
N ALA A 155 6.88 14.32 -16.04
CA ALA A 155 6.02 13.92 -17.16
C ALA A 155 5.93 14.99 -18.25
N ARG A 156 5.83 16.27 -17.87
CA ARG A 156 5.82 17.40 -18.81
C ARG A 156 7.15 17.57 -19.54
N GLU A 157 8.25 17.34 -18.84
CA GLU A 157 9.59 17.34 -19.43
C GLU A 157 9.71 16.27 -20.52
N ASP A 158 9.27 15.03 -20.22
CA ASP A 158 9.23 13.93 -21.19
C ASP A 158 8.32 14.21 -22.41
N MET A 159 7.31 15.08 -22.24
CA MET A 159 6.46 15.56 -23.34
C MET A 159 7.05 16.76 -24.10
N GLY A 160 8.15 17.34 -23.63
CA GLY A 160 8.74 18.56 -24.18
C GLY A 160 8.05 19.86 -23.73
N ASP A 161 7.09 19.80 -22.79
CA ASP A 161 6.49 21.00 -22.18
C ASP A 161 7.41 21.56 -21.09
N LEU A 162 8.52 22.16 -21.52
CA LEU A 162 9.55 22.68 -20.62
C LEU A 162 9.04 23.85 -19.76
N ASN A 163 8.12 24.66 -20.28
CA ASN A 163 7.55 25.77 -19.50
C ASN A 163 6.64 25.26 -18.38
N GLY A 164 5.78 24.30 -18.68
CA GLY A 164 4.93 23.64 -17.69
C GLY A 164 5.73 22.88 -16.66
N ALA A 165 6.80 22.18 -17.07
CA ALA A 165 7.70 21.47 -16.17
C ALA A 165 8.38 22.44 -15.18
N TYR A 166 8.95 23.54 -15.67
CA TYR A 166 9.56 24.56 -14.81
C TYR A 166 8.57 25.14 -13.79
N ALA A 167 7.34 25.47 -14.24
CA ALA A 167 6.30 25.99 -13.35
C ALA A 167 5.93 24.99 -12.24
N ASP A 168 5.86 23.70 -12.57
CA ASP A 168 5.57 22.64 -11.60
C ASP A 168 6.73 22.42 -10.62
N TYR A 169 7.99 22.44 -11.08
CA TYR A 169 9.14 22.40 -10.16
C TYR A 169 9.16 23.61 -9.22
N ALA A 170 8.84 24.79 -9.72
CA ALA A 170 8.75 26.01 -8.89
C ALA A 170 7.64 25.87 -7.82
N GLN A 171 6.51 25.28 -8.19
CA GLN A 171 5.42 25.02 -7.23
C GLN A 171 5.82 23.97 -6.20
N ALA A 172 6.48 22.90 -6.59
CA ALA A 172 7.02 21.90 -5.68
C ALA A 172 8.02 22.50 -4.68
N ALA A 173 8.97 23.34 -5.17
CA ALA A 173 9.93 24.03 -4.32
C ALA A 173 9.27 25.02 -3.34
N LYS A 174 8.18 25.66 -3.75
CA LYS A 174 7.40 26.57 -2.89
C LYS A 174 6.68 25.81 -1.78
N LEU A 175 6.09 24.64 -2.09
CA LEU A 175 5.35 23.82 -1.12
C LEU A 175 6.27 23.12 -0.14
N ALA A 176 7.46 22.70 -0.57
CA ALA A 176 8.46 22.03 0.25
C ALA A 176 9.82 22.75 0.19
N PRO A 177 10.01 23.88 0.91
CA PRO A 177 11.25 24.67 0.83
C PRO A 177 12.50 23.91 1.31
N GLN A 178 12.33 22.86 2.12
CA GLN A 178 13.41 22.01 2.63
C GLN A 178 13.87 20.94 1.61
N TRP A 179 13.08 20.72 0.55
CA TRP A 179 13.38 19.75 -0.47
C TRP A 179 14.14 20.40 -1.63
N ASP A 180 15.44 20.16 -1.71
CA ASP A 180 16.32 20.84 -2.68
C ASP A 180 16.15 20.36 -4.11
N GLN A 181 15.68 19.13 -4.33
CA GLN A 181 15.63 18.52 -5.66
C GLN A 181 14.85 19.36 -6.69
N PRO A 182 13.66 19.91 -6.40
CA PRO A 182 12.95 20.76 -7.39
C PRO A 182 13.76 21.98 -7.82
N ARG A 183 14.48 22.63 -6.88
CA ARG A 183 15.34 23.78 -7.22
C ARG A 183 16.54 23.37 -8.08
N HIS A 184 17.11 22.21 -7.78
CA HIS A 184 18.20 21.67 -8.59
C HIS A 184 17.75 21.39 -10.02
N GLU A 185 16.55 20.81 -10.22
CA GLU A 185 15.99 20.59 -11.55
C GLU A 185 15.79 21.92 -12.31
N MET A 186 15.28 22.96 -11.65
CA MET A 186 15.08 24.28 -12.25
C MET A 186 16.39 24.90 -12.79
N THR A 187 17.54 24.64 -12.19
CA THR A 187 18.83 25.17 -12.67
C THR A 187 19.19 24.68 -14.07
N ARG A 188 18.77 23.47 -14.44
CA ARG A 188 19.00 22.90 -15.78
C ARG A 188 18.31 23.73 -16.87
N PHE A 189 17.12 24.24 -16.60
CA PHE A 189 16.35 25.08 -17.54
C PHE A 189 17.01 26.45 -17.75
N THR A 190 17.61 26.98 -16.70
CA THR A 190 18.34 28.27 -16.79
C THR A 190 19.58 28.14 -17.68
N ILE A 191 20.32 27.04 -17.56
CA ILE A 191 21.51 26.75 -18.37
C ILE A 191 21.13 26.59 -19.86
N MET A 192 20.02 25.90 -20.16
CA MET A 192 19.55 25.68 -21.53
C MET A 192 19.16 26.99 -22.21
N ARG A 193 18.57 27.96 -21.50
CA ARG A 193 18.22 29.30 -22.03
C ARG A 193 19.45 30.15 -22.35
N GLN A 194 20.58 29.88 -21.73
CA GLN A 194 21.82 30.69 -21.92
C GLN A 194 22.71 30.14 -23.06
N LYS A 195 22.44 28.94 -23.59
CA LYS A 195 23.16 28.44 -24.76
C LYS A 195 22.60 29.15 -26.02
N PRO A 196 23.40 29.98 -26.73
CA PRO A 196 22.97 30.51 -28.02
C PRO A 196 22.80 29.31 -28.99
N THR A 197 21.67 29.31 -29.68
CA THR A 197 21.48 28.45 -30.86
C THR A 197 22.52 28.91 -31.92
N SER A 198 23.57 28.11 -32.06
CA SER A 198 24.56 28.26 -33.14
C SER A 198 23.98 27.77 -34.45
#